data_049c57d42e28efc79506156b2933f9b9
#
_entry.id   049c57d42e28efc79506156b2933f9b9
#
_cell.length_a   1.000
_cell.length_b   1.000
_cell.length_c   1.000
_cell.angle_alpha   90.00
_cell.angle_beta   90.00
_cell.angle_gamma   90.00
#
_symmetry.space_group_name_H-M   'P 1'
#
loop_
_entity.id
_entity.type
_entity.pdbx_description
1 polymer ?
#
loop_
_entity_poly.entity_id
_entity_poly.type
_entity_poly.pdbx_seq_one_letter_code
_entity_poly.pdbx_strand_id
1 'polypeptide(L)'
;VIYDPNGRLDAHYHVFEADGQSIFYFSKTNNSSLTERTIYKYLLNPDEDDFQQILKVLFENRIGILLVEGGPSLQKKIIETDMWDESWVIQTQHHLAKGIAAPDVMGRLIVKEFVGKDRIVGIRRIG
;
A
#
# COMPACT_ATOMS: atom_id res chain seq x y z
N VAL A 1 -2.82 -7.22 -3.03
CA VAL A 1 -3.89 -6.20 -2.80
C VAL A 1 -3.66 -5.04 -3.75
N ILE A 2 -4.70 -4.60 -4.44
CA ILE A 2 -4.65 -3.48 -5.38
C ILE A 2 -5.69 -2.45 -4.95
N TYR A 3 -5.26 -1.21 -4.76
CA TYR A 3 -6.12 -0.06 -4.50
C TYR A 3 -6.11 0.87 -5.72
N ASP A 4 -7.19 0.88 -6.45
CA ASP A 4 -7.41 1.69 -7.65
C ASP A 4 -8.74 2.45 -7.54
N PRO A 5 -8.78 3.54 -6.76
CA PRO A 5 -10.04 4.23 -6.45
C PRO A 5 -10.79 4.75 -7.68
N ASN A 6 -10.09 5.01 -8.75
CA ASN A 6 -10.67 5.56 -9.98
C ASN A 6 -10.95 4.50 -11.06
N GLY A 7 -10.63 3.23 -10.82
CA GLY A 7 -10.85 2.13 -11.77
C GLY A 7 -10.10 2.29 -13.09
N ARG A 8 -8.86 2.79 -13.03
CA ARG A 8 -8.05 3.07 -14.23
C ARG A 8 -7.24 1.88 -14.72
N LEU A 9 -7.10 0.86 -13.88
CA LEU A 9 -6.35 -0.34 -14.25
C LEU A 9 -7.22 -1.23 -15.15
N ASP A 10 -6.65 -1.62 -16.27
CA ASP A 10 -7.23 -2.52 -17.25
C ASP A 10 -6.75 -3.95 -17.00
N ALA A 11 -7.53 -4.96 -17.43
CA ALA A 11 -7.19 -6.37 -17.30
C ALA A 11 -5.85 -6.77 -17.96
N HIS A 12 -5.33 -5.96 -18.87
CA HIS A 12 -4.06 -6.21 -19.56
C HIS A 12 -2.82 -5.87 -18.74
N TYR A 13 -2.96 -5.25 -17.57
CA TYR A 13 -1.81 -4.95 -16.73
C TYR A 13 -1.26 -6.23 -16.08
N HIS A 14 0.05 -6.41 -16.14
CA HIS A 14 0.75 -7.57 -15.54
C HIS A 14 0.49 -7.77 -14.04
N VAL A 15 0.05 -6.75 -13.32
CA VAL A 15 -0.32 -6.85 -11.91
C VAL A 15 -1.48 -7.83 -11.66
N PHE A 16 -2.27 -8.14 -12.70
CA PHE A 16 -3.35 -9.11 -12.66
C PHE A 16 -2.93 -10.53 -13.07
N GLU A 17 -1.73 -10.70 -13.62
CA GLU A 17 -1.13 -11.99 -13.94
C GLU A 17 -0.55 -12.63 -12.67
N ALA A 18 -1.45 -13.05 -11.76
CA ALA A 18 -1.01 -13.69 -10.52
C ALA A 18 -1.03 -15.21 -10.69
N ASP A 19 0.11 -15.84 -10.77
CA ASP A 19 0.28 -17.29 -10.84
C ASP A 19 -0.34 -18.00 -9.62
N GLY A 20 -1.66 -18.25 -9.67
CA GLY A 20 -2.40 -18.94 -8.63
C GLY A 20 -2.66 -18.15 -7.34
N GLN A 21 -2.32 -16.87 -7.29
CA GLN A 21 -2.56 -16.01 -6.13
C GLN A 21 -3.90 -15.30 -6.22
N SER A 22 -4.54 -15.11 -5.07
CA SER A 22 -5.75 -14.30 -4.97
C SER A 22 -5.41 -12.82 -4.99
N ILE A 23 -6.11 -12.05 -5.82
CA ILE A 23 -5.98 -10.60 -5.91
C ILE A 23 -7.22 -9.96 -5.28
N PHE A 24 -7.01 -9.13 -4.26
CA PHE A 24 -8.04 -8.28 -3.67
C PHE A 24 -7.96 -6.90 -4.34
N TYR A 25 -8.97 -6.57 -5.11
CA TYR A 25 -9.06 -5.32 -5.87
C TYR A 25 -10.11 -4.39 -5.28
N PHE A 26 -9.70 -3.20 -4.90
CA PHE A 26 -10.55 -2.21 -4.26
C PHE A 26 -10.66 -0.96 -5.13
N SER A 27 -11.90 -0.56 -5.43
CA SER A 27 -12.19 0.61 -6.26
C SER A 27 -13.49 1.29 -5.83
N LYS A 28 -13.63 2.58 -6.13
CA LYS A 28 -14.91 3.32 -5.99
C LYS A 28 -15.78 3.23 -7.24
N THR A 29 -15.25 2.63 -8.30
CA THR A 29 -15.96 2.46 -9.56
C THR A 29 -16.03 0.99 -9.93
N ASN A 30 -17.13 0.59 -10.58
CA ASN A 30 -17.25 -0.77 -11.06
C ASN A 30 -16.34 -0.97 -12.29
N ASN A 31 -15.34 -1.82 -12.14
CA ASN A 31 -14.45 -2.20 -13.24
C ASN A 31 -14.92 -3.52 -13.85
N SER A 32 -15.63 -3.44 -14.97
CA SER A 32 -16.20 -4.60 -15.68
C SER A 32 -15.17 -5.36 -16.53
N SER A 33 -14.00 -4.77 -16.78
CA SER A 33 -12.93 -5.42 -17.56
C SER A 33 -12.24 -6.56 -16.81
N LEU A 34 -12.27 -6.51 -15.47
CA LEU A 34 -11.66 -7.52 -14.61
C LEU A 34 -12.63 -8.69 -14.40
N THR A 35 -12.45 -9.78 -15.14
CA THR A 35 -13.33 -10.96 -15.13
C THR A 35 -12.68 -12.22 -14.56
N GLU A 36 -11.39 -12.17 -14.25
CA GLU A 36 -10.63 -13.32 -13.75
C GLU A 36 -11.16 -13.81 -12.39
N ARG A 37 -11.30 -15.15 -12.25
CA ARG A 37 -11.82 -15.79 -11.01
C ARG A 37 -10.93 -15.59 -9.79
N THR A 38 -9.66 -15.28 -9.99
CA THR A 38 -8.67 -15.01 -8.93
C THR A 38 -8.75 -13.59 -8.41
N ILE A 39 -9.56 -12.71 -9.03
CA ILE A 39 -9.73 -11.32 -8.66
C ILE A 39 -11.02 -11.15 -7.86
N TYR A 40 -10.87 -10.86 -6.57
CA TYR A 40 -11.97 -10.52 -5.67
C TYR A 40 -12.16 -8.99 -5.67
N LYS A 41 -13.25 -8.54 -6.29
CA LYS A 41 -13.55 -7.10 -6.44
C LYS A 41 -14.39 -6.58 -5.30
N TYR A 42 -13.96 -5.48 -4.71
CA TYR A 42 -14.66 -4.78 -3.64
C TYR A 42 -14.94 -3.34 -4.05
N LEU A 43 -16.22 -3.00 -4.07
CA LEU A 43 -16.65 -1.62 -4.33
C LEU A 43 -16.65 -0.86 -3.00
N LEU A 44 -15.78 0.16 -2.92
CA LEU A 44 -15.67 1.01 -1.73
C LEU A 44 -16.83 2.00 -1.67
N ASN A 45 -17.38 2.16 -0.47
CA ASN A 45 -18.35 3.20 -0.17
C ASN A 45 -17.65 4.58 -0.18
N PRO A 46 -18.06 5.54 -1.01
CA PRO A 46 -17.41 6.84 -1.10
C PRO A 46 -17.57 7.69 0.18
N ASP A 47 -18.55 7.40 1.02
CA ASP A 47 -18.86 8.14 2.25
C ASP A 47 -18.07 7.65 3.47
N GLU A 48 -17.27 6.59 3.31
CA GLU A 48 -16.46 5.99 4.36
C GLU A 48 -14.97 6.07 4.04
N ASP A 49 -14.12 5.94 5.05
CA ASP A 49 -12.67 5.90 4.82
C ASP A 49 -12.25 4.63 4.06
N ASP A 50 -11.56 4.82 2.96
CA ASP A 50 -11.17 3.73 2.05
C ASP A 50 -10.28 2.69 2.74
N PHE A 51 -9.35 3.15 3.60
CA PHE A 51 -8.41 2.23 4.26
C PHE A 51 -9.07 1.43 5.36
N GLN A 52 -10.00 2.02 6.10
CA GLN A 52 -10.77 1.27 7.10
C GLN A 52 -11.56 0.15 6.43
N GLN A 53 -12.19 0.42 5.29
CA GLN A 53 -12.91 -0.59 4.53
C GLN A 53 -11.96 -1.69 4.02
N ILE A 54 -10.81 -1.32 3.43
CA ILE A 54 -9.80 -2.25 2.94
C ILE A 54 -9.30 -3.15 4.08
N LEU A 55 -8.87 -2.55 5.20
CA LEU A 55 -8.33 -3.29 6.34
C LEU A 55 -9.38 -4.24 6.94
N LYS A 56 -10.64 -3.83 7.00
CA LYS A 56 -11.75 -4.68 7.47
C LYS A 56 -11.91 -5.92 6.58
N VAL A 57 -11.97 -5.75 5.26
CA VAL A 57 -12.09 -6.85 4.31
C VAL A 57 -10.89 -7.80 4.42
N LEU A 58 -9.69 -7.27 4.50
CA LEU A 58 -8.47 -8.07 4.63
C LEU A 58 -8.46 -8.87 5.94
N PHE A 59 -8.87 -8.25 7.05
CA PHE A 59 -9.00 -8.92 8.35
C PHE A 59 -10.03 -10.06 8.31
N GLU A 60 -11.21 -9.84 7.72
CA GLU A 60 -12.25 -10.86 7.53
C GLU A 60 -11.75 -12.04 6.69
N ASN A 61 -10.82 -11.78 5.76
CA ASN A 61 -10.15 -12.81 4.96
C ASN A 61 -8.87 -13.36 5.61
N ARG A 62 -8.65 -13.11 6.91
CA ARG A 62 -7.51 -13.62 7.72
C ARG A 62 -6.14 -13.17 7.23
N ILE A 63 -6.06 -12.01 6.60
CA ILE A 63 -4.79 -11.38 6.22
C ILE A 63 -4.33 -10.54 7.40
N GLY A 64 -3.30 -11.03 8.10
CA GLY A 64 -2.80 -10.40 9.34
C GLY A 64 -1.66 -9.40 9.12
N ILE A 65 -1.00 -9.43 7.95
CA ILE A 65 0.10 -8.53 7.62
C ILE A 65 -0.13 -7.96 6.23
N LEU A 66 -0.04 -6.65 6.11
CA LEU A 66 -0.13 -5.94 4.84
C LEU A 66 1.13 -5.09 4.65
N LEU A 67 1.94 -5.42 3.64
CA LEU A 67 2.99 -4.54 3.17
C LEU A 67 2.40 -3.54 2.18
N VAL A 68 2.54 -2.26 2.49
CA VAL A 68 2.05 -1.19 1.62
C VAL A 68 3.21 -0.57 0.86
N GLU A 69 3.18 -0.77 -0.43
CA GLU A 69 4.08 -0.13 -1.38
C GLU A 69 3.26 0.77 -2.30
N GLY A 70 3.69 1.98 -2.49
CA GLY A 70 2.95 2.90 -3.35
C GLY A 70 3.62 4.25 -3.45
N GLY A 71 2.99 5.14 -4.20
CA GLY A 71 3.47 6.51 -4.35
C GLY A 71 3.31 7.34 -3.06
N PRO A 72 3.98 8.51 -3.00
CA PRO A 72 4.01 9.37 -1.81
C PRO A 72 2.62 9.76 -1.28
N SER A 73 1.64 9.92 -2.17
CA SER A 73 0.26 10.28 -1.79
C SER A 73 -0.43 9.19 -0.98
N LEU A 74 -0.24 7.92 -1.36
CA LEU A 74 -0.78 6.78 -0.63
C LEU A 74 -0.11 6.64 0.73
N GLN A 75 1.23 6.68 0.74
CA GLN A 75 2.02 6.59 1.97
C GLN A 75 1.67 7.71 2.95
N LYS A 76 1.57 8.96 2.46
CA LYS A 76 1.17 10.11 3.25
C LYS A 76 -0.21 9.90 3.90
N LYS A 77 -1.19 9.44 3.13
CA LYS A 77 -2.54 9.17 3.65
C LYS A 77 -2.52 8.15 4.77
N ILE A 78 -1.79 7.04 4.63
CA ILE A 78 -1.69 6.00 5.67
C ILE A 78 -1.02 6.53 6.93
N ILE A 79 0.02 7.34 6.80
CA ILE A 79 0.72 7.95 7.92
C ILE A 79 -0.20 8.94 8.65
N GLU A 80 -0.89 9.80 7.92
CA GLU A 80 -1.80 10.81 8.48
C GLU A 80 -3.05 10.21 9.18
N THR A 81 -3.50 9.05 8.72
CA THR A 81 -4.63 8.33 9.34
C THR A 81 -4.22 7.42 10.49
N ASP A 82 -2.92 7.37 10.78
CA ASP A 82 -2.35 6.56 11.87
C ASP A 82 -2.65 5.04 11.75
N MET A 83 -2.92 4.57 10.52
CA MET A 83 -3.25 3.17 10.21
C MET A 83 -2.04 2.37 9.74
N TRP A 84 -0.96 2.44 10.50
CA TRP A 84 0.27 1.70 10.23
C TRP A 84 0.94 1.27 11.53
N ASP A 85 1.69 0.21 11.50
CA ASP A 85 2.43 -0.29 12.66
C ASP A 85 3.92 -0.01 12.54
N GLU A 86 4.49 -0.28 11.37
CA GLU A 86 5.91 -0.11 11.09
C GLU A 86 6.13 0.52 9.72
N SER A 87 7.15 1.36 9.64
CA SER A 87 7.65 1.94 8.40
C SER A 87 9.11 1.56 8.20
N TRP A 88 9.44 1.11 7.00
CA TRP A 88 10.79 0.73 6.60
C TRP A 88 11.28 1.66 5.50
N VAL A 89 12.29 2.48 5.81
CA VAL A 89 12.85 3.48 4.90
C VAL A 89 14.22 3.00 4.44
N ILE A 90 14.37 2.84 3.13
CA ILE A 90 15.64 2.52 2.49
C ILE A 90 16.19 3.80 1.88
N GLN A 91 17.34 4.24 2.36
CA GLN A 91 18.02 5.45 1.90
C GLN A 91 19.29 5.09 1.14
N THR A 92 19.35 5.45 -0.13
CA THR A 92 20.56 5.31 -0.94
C THR A 92 21.45 6.54 -0.81
N GLN A 93 22.71 6.44 -1.26
CA GLN A 93 23.61 7.58 -1.33
C GLN A 93 23.36 8.50 -2.54
N HIS A 94 22.51 8.06 -3.47
CA HIS A 94 22.19 8.84 -4.64
C HIS A 94 21.15 9.92 -4.32
N HIS A 95 21.49 11.16 -4.59
CA HIS A 95 20.58 12.28 -4.46
C HIS A 95 19.93 12.59 -5.81
N LEU A 96 18.61 12.59 -5.82
CA LEU A 96 17.84 13.07 -6.97
C LEU A 96 17.81 14.60 -6.91
N ALA A 97 18.27 15.26 -7.97
CA ALA A 97 18.26 16.72 -8.05
C ALA A 97 16.84 17.31 -8.06
N LYS A 98 15.86 16.52 -8.56
CA LYS A 98 14.43 16.85 -8.59
C LYS A 98 13.64 15.59 -8.28
N GLY A 99 12.55 15.72 -7.53
CA GLY A 99 11.69 14.59 -7.19
C GLY A 99 10.60 15.00 -6.22
N ILE A 100 9.79 14.03 -5.83
CA ILE A 100 8.78 14.18 -4.79
C ILE A 100 9.42 13.74 -3.48
N ALA A 101 9.34 14.58 -2.45
CA ALA A 101 9.84 14.23 -1.13
C ALA A 101 9.08 13.02 -0.56
N ALA A 102 9.81 12.11 0.08
CA ALA A 102 9.19 11.05 0.86
C ALA A 102 8.42 11.67 2.05
N PRO A 103 7.29 11.10 2.45
CA PRO A 103 6.58 11.59 3.63
C PRO A 103 7.42 11.40 4.89
N ASP A 104 7.30 12.34 5.81
CA ASP A 104 7.93 12.24 7.12
C ASP A 104 7.22 11.18 7.97
N VAL A 105 8.01 10.31 8.59
CA VAL A 105 7.52 9.26 9.48
C VAL A 105 8.04 9.53 10.89
N MET A 106 7.12 9.70 11.82
CA MET A 106 7.45 9.89 13.23
C MET A 106 7.12 8.65 14.05
N GLY A 107 8.06 8.22 14.89
CA GLY A 107 7.87 7.04 15.71
C GLY A 107 9.12 6.62 16.46
N ARG A 108 9.09 5.44 17.05
CA ARG A 108 10.22 4.85 17.74
C ARG A 108 11.14 4.13 16.76
N LEU A 109 12.41 4.51 16.72
CA LEU A 109 13.42 3.79 15.96
C LEU A 109 13.55 2.35 16.51
N ILE A 110 13.41 1.36 15.65
CA ILE A 110 13.56 -0.07 15.98
C ILE A 110 14.75 -0.71 15.29
N VAL A 111 15.11 -0.22 14.10
CA VAL A 111 16.25 -0.71 13.32
C VAL A 111 16.96 0.45 12.66
N LYS A 112 18.30 0.40 12.66
CA LYS A 112 19.15 1.27 11.85
C LYS A 112 20.38 0.48 11.43
N GLU A 113 20.40 0.06 10.19
CA GLU A 113 21.43 -0.81 9.63
C GLU A 113 21.92 -0.29 8.28
N PHE A 114 23.09 -0.79 7.87
CA PHE A 114 23.63 -0.55 6.54
C PHE A 114 23.70 -1.87 5.77
N VAL A 115 23.17 -1.88 4.57
CA VAL A 115 23.30 -2.98 3.61
C VAL A 115 24.09 -2.45 2.41
N GLY A 116 25.36 -2.80 2.36
CA GLY A 116 26.28 -2.18 1.43
C GLY A 116 26.44 -0.68 1.71
N LYS A 117 26.01 0.14 0.77
CA LYS A 117 26.04 1.62 0.89
C LYS A 117 24.69 2.22 1.30
N ASP A 118 23.65 1.41 1.35
CA ASP A 118 22.31 1.88 1.64
C ASP A 118 22.02 1.76 3.13
N ARG A 119 21.29 2.72 3.67
CA ARG A 119 20.84 2.74 5.04
C ARG A 119 19.40 2.27 5.14
N ILE A 120 19.13 1.31 6.01
CA ILE A 120 17.78 0.83 6.33
C ILE A 120 17.40 1.38 7.72
N VAL A 121 16.24 2.00 7.79
CA VAL A 121 15.67 2.54 9.02
C VAL A 121 14.28 1.97 9.22
N GLY A 122 14.10 1.23 10.31
CA GLY A 122 12.81 0.74 10.76
C GLY A 122 12.26 1.65 11.88
N ILE A 123 11.04 2.10 11.72
CA ILE A 123 10.33 2.99 12.65
C ILE A 123 9.01 2.31 13.01
N ARG A 124 8.73 2.19 14.31
CA ARG A 124 7.45 1.71 14.82
C ARG A 124 6.60 2.87 15.30
N ARG A 125 5.32 2.87 14.95
CA ARG A 125 4.35 3.85 15.42
C ARG A 125 4.32 3.87 16.95
N ILE A 126 4.17 5.06 17.51
CA ILE A 126 3.92 5.27 18.94
C ILE A 126 2.41 5.46 19.07
N GLY A 127 1.77 4.47 19.62
CA GLY A 127 0.34 4.47 19.91
C GLY A 127 0.04 5.12 21.24
#